data_76bd3dc44d250e77037ad03c9ec068b7
#
_entry.id   76bd3dc44d250e77037ad03c9ec068b7
#
_cell.length_a   1.000
_cell.length_b   1.000
_cell.length_c   1.000
_cell.angle_alpha   90.00
_cell.angle_beta   90.00
_cell.angle_gamma   90.00
#
_symmetry.space_group_name_H-M   'P 1'
#
loop_
_entity.id
_entity.type
_entity.pdbx_description
1 polymer ?
#
loop_
_entity_poly.entity_id
_entity_poly.type
_entity_poly.pdbx_seq_one_letter_code
_entity_poly.pdbx_strand_id
1 'polypeptide(L)'
;WLFSGYLLLEFSLGKFKNFLLNESVPAEAVLRNIAGNVTLVLFQIHAHHQNSHFLTLVNSGTGVDRGLVSVLRTEQTVCTWYLRAIDANQVLSTAVSLSYTEKDPIPGGCNLEFDLEMDPNLYLDYNLADTHIIFAPANLGYARGTHPPSCDSGTSLDSRWRLSYDVYQYFLPENDLSEATFVSHMRRMTEVPSIQAHGSKMMTLTSQDKTELYFSSLPGQGVIYNVIVRDPKWNTSAAYVPVHTYACSLSALVNNCYTFRRLSTKIFFTNLAFLGLFVCFLGHRFWKTGLFFNGFIFKAFFLFIIITKESALSYDATLGLTAAAGIIGALLLVGCWWRFGLVIPCMLIVGLVLGCLVSSALFFTPVGKIFQDNAVFWVTFCCVALVIPVIFVCCPRVLNILTCGVVGSYTIVLATACYIYTSLSYIGIDLLRRILNEDFKRTYTSVPFQPNDIILLAVWTMLAIGGITVQLRRERHEAPFPPHPYRLWKRERERRVTNVLDPSHHVPPLRERVHNKLSQIKDLFQKEQAAGERTPLLL
;
A
#
# COMPACT_ATOMS: atom_id res chain seq x y z
N TRP A 1 -23.74 7.75 50.32
CA TRP A 1 -24.74 7.15 49.44
C TRP A 1 -24.63 7.77 48.05
N LEU A 2 -23.73 7.26 47.24
CA LEU A 2 -23.63 7.61 45.84
C LEU A 2 -24.35 6.49 45.06
N PHE A 3 -25.54 6.74 44.60
CA PHE A 3 -26.17 5.99 43.54
C PHE A 3 -25.37 6.30 42.26
N SER A 4 -24.35 5.54 41.96
CA SER A 4 -23.78 5.47 40.62
C SER A 4 -24.75 4.67 39.78
N GLY A 5 -25.60 5.37 39.03
CA GLY A 5 -26.50 4.72 38.08
C GLY A 5 -25.71 4.10 36.95
N TYR A 6 -25.71 2.77 36.88
CA TYR A 6 -25.21 2.03 35.71
C TYR A 6 -26.21 2.12 34.56
N LEU A 7 -25.72 2.25 33.34
CA LEU A 7 -26.55 2.07 32.16
C LEU A 7 -26.76 0.56 31.96
N LEU A 8 -27.98 0.06 32.25
CA LEU A 8 -28.30 -1.35 32.08
C LEU A 8 -28.50 -1.69 30.58
N LEU A 9 -27.71 -2.61 30.05
CA LEU A 9 -27.74 -3.09 28.69
C LEU A 9 -28.07 -4.59 28.67
N GLU A 10 -29.29 -4.95 28.29
CA GLU A 10 -29.66 -6.36 28.11
C GLU A 10 -29.24 -6.85 26.72
N PHE A 11 -28.60 -8.00 26.66
CA PHE A 11 -28.13 -8.68 25.46
C PHE A 11 -28.88 -10.01 25.23
N SER A 12 -28.94 -10.40 23.96
CA SER A 12 -29.38 -11.73 23.51
C SER A 12 -28.26 -12.38 22.71
N LEU A 13 -28.12 -13.69 22.79
CA LEU A 13 -27.10 -14.45 22.04
C LEU A 13 -27.20 -14.18 20.52
N GLY A 14 -26.06 -13.93 19.90
CA GLY A 14 -25.95 -13.69 18.46
C GLY A 14 -26.55 -12.34 17.97
N LYS A 15 -27.04 -11.48 18.85
CA LYS A 15 -27.61 -10.19 18.45
C LYS A 15 -26.70 -9.03 18.80
N PHE A 16 -26.42 -8.21 17.78
CA PHE A 16 -25.65 -6.98 17.93
C PHE A 16 -26.49 -5.87 18.56
N LYS A 17 -25.88 -5.14 19.48
CA LYS A 17 -26.46 -3.97 20.10
C LYS A 17 -25.50 -2.81 20.01
N ASN A 18 -25.99 -1.66 19.49
CA ASN A 18 -25.24 -0.40 19.48
C ASN A 18 -25.63 0.43 20.69
N PHE A 19 -24.63 1.06 21.31
CA PHE A 19 -24.84 1.93 22.47
C PHE A 19 -23.70 2.96 22.57
N LEU A 20 -23.95 4.01 23.33
CA LEU A 20 -22.94 5.02 23.62
C LEU A 20 -22.35 4.77 25.02
N LEU A 21 -21.04 4.68 25.10
CA LEU A 21 -20.31 4.63 26.36
C LEU A 21 -19.76 6.01 26.72
N ASN A 22 -19.74 6.30 28.01
CA ASN A 22 -19.18 7.53 28.56
C ASN A 22 -18.26 7.19 29.73
N GLU A 23 -17.26 8.02 30.01
CA GLU A 23 -16.39 7.91 31.18
C GLU A 23 -17.15 8.04 32.50
N SER A 24 -18.16 8.94 32.53
CA SER A 24 -18.90 9.28 33.76
C SER A 24 -19.92 8.22 34.20
N VAL A 25 -20.46 7.42 33.23
CA VAL A 25 -21.53 6.44 33.52
C VAL A 25 -21.10 5.08 32.97
N PRO A 26 -20.61 4.17 33.82
CA PRO A 26 -20.31 2.81 33.42
C PRO A 26 -21.58 2.07 32.99
N ALA A 27 -21.45 1.17 32.03
CA ALA A 27 -22.55 0.32 31.55
C ALA A 27 -22.44 -1.08 32.13
N GLU A 28 -23.59 -1.63 32.56
CA GLU A 28 -23.74 -3.01 32.96
C GLU A 28 -24.38 -3.81 31.82
N ALA A 29 -23.63 -4.70 31.18
CA ALA A 29 -24.07 -5.58 30.12
C ALA A 29 -24.52 -6.92 30.73
N VAL A 30 -25.79 -7.27 30.54
CA VAL A 30 -26.38 -8.50 31.12
C VAL A 30 -26.92 -9.38 30.02
N LEU A 31 -26.49 -10.64 30.02
CA LEU A 31 -27.02 -11.72 29.18
C LEU A 31 -27.80 -12.70 30.05
N ARG A 32 -29.09 -12.92 29.74
CA ARG A 32 -29.98 -13.81 30.48
C ARG A 32 -30.42 -15.00 29.64
N ASN A 33 -30.98 -16.01 30.30
CA ASN A 33 -31.57 -17.20 29.70
C ASN A 33 -30.58 -18.01 28.83
N ILE A 34 -29.35 -18.23 29.36
CA ILE A 34 -28.33 -19.02 28.69
C ILE A 34 -28.70 -20.50 28.78
N ALA A 35 -28.78 -21.18 27.63
CA ALA A 35 -29.13 -22.59 27.54
C ALA A 35 -28.10 -23.51 28.20
N GLY A 36 -28.55 -24.67 28.71
CA GLY A 36 -27.68 -25.59 29.47
C GLY A 36 -26.56 -26.24 28.66
N ASN A 37 -26.70 -26.30 27.34
CA ASN A 37 -25.68 -26.84 26.43
C ASN A 37 -24.55 -25.87 26.11
N VAL A 38 -24.69 -24.59 26.47
CA VAL A 38 -23.64 -23.57 26.28
C VAL A 38 -22.62 -23.69 27.42
N THR A 39 -21.36 -23.89 27.12
CA THR A 39 -20.28 -24.04 28.11
C THR A 39 -19.55 -22.74 28.39
N LEU A 40 -19.42 -21.88 27.38
CA LEU A 40 -18.83 -20.57 27.53
C LEU A 40 -19.53 -19.53 26.64
N VAL A 41 -19.41 -18.28 27.03
CA VAL A 41 -19.89 -17.12 26.28
C VAL A 41 -18.73 -16.19 26.01
N LEU A 42 -18.56 -15.82 24.74
CA LEU A 42 -17.63 -14.80 24.31
C LEU A 42 -18.40 -13.49 24.12
N PHE A 43 -18.15 -12.52 24.98
CA PHE A 43 -18.66 -11.16 24.85
C PHE A 43 -17.65 -10.31 24.11
N GLN A 44 -18.06 -9.63 23.06
CA GLN A 44 -17.21 -8.78 22.24
C GLN A 44 -17.77 -7.36 22.17
N ILE A 45 -16.86 -6.38 22.23
CA ILE A 45 -17.17 -4.96 22.07
C ILE A 45 -16.19 -4.33 21.09
N HIS A 46 -16.71 -3.48 20.20
CA HIS A 46 -15.95 -2.82 19.15
C HIS A 46 -16.30 -1.34 19.05
N ALA A 47 -15.29 -0.50 18.79
CA ALA A 47 -15.45 0.93 18.56
C ALA A 47 -14.62 1.41 17.36
N HIS A 48 -15.09 2.45 16.70
CA HIS A 48 -14.45 2.99 15.49
C HIS A 48 -13.15 3.76 15.78
N HIS A 49 -13.07 4.48 16.88
CA HIS A 49 -11.94 5.36 17.16
C HIS A 49 -10.75 4.62 17.77
N GLN A 50 -9.59 4.71 17.13
CA GLN A 50 -8.31 4.16 17.62
C GLN A 50 -7.86 4.73 18.98
N ASN A 51 -8.37 5.90 19.37
CA ASN A 51 -8.06 6.54 20.66
C ASN A 51 -9.11 6.23 21.74
N SER A 52 -10.14 5.43 21.44
CA SER A 52 -11.18 5.07 22.38
C SER A 52 -10.82 3.75 23.04
N HIS A 53 -10.37 3.82 24.27
CA HIS A 53 -10.06 2.62 25.06
C HIS A 53 -11.22 2.26 25.97
N PHE A 54 -11.54 0.96 26.02
CA PHE A 54 -12.51 0.42 26.95
C PHE A 54 -11.80 -0.20 28.15
N LEU A 55 -12.25 0.11 29.33
CA LEU A 55 -11.88 -0.58 30.56
C LEU A 55 -13.01 -1.52 30.94
N THR A 56 -12.74 -2.80 31.04
CA THR A 56 -13.64 -3.76 31.65
C THR A 56 -13.28 -3.90 33.12
N LEU A 57 -14.20 -3.53 34.00
CA LEU A 57 -13.96 -3.50 35.46
C LEU A 57 -13.75 -4.90 36.07
N VAL A 58 -14.15 -5.97 35.38
CA VAL A 58 -14.00 -7.36 35.86
C VAL A 58 -12.60 -7.93 35.52
N ASN A 59 -12.01 -7.49 34.40
CA ASN A 59 -10.67 -7.84 33.99
C ASN A 59 -9.97 -6.58 33.51
N SER A 60 -8.91 -6.16 34.15
CA SER A 60 -8.14 -4.96 33.86
C SER A 60 -7.48 -5.06 32.49
N GLY A 61 -8.17 -4.67 31.45
CA GLY A 61 -7.60 -4.65 30.11
C GLY A 61 -8.23 -3.56 29.27
N THR A 62 -7.40 -2.86 28.49
CA THR A 62 -7.78 -1.76 27.63
C THR A 62 -7.64 -2.15 26.17
N GLY A 63 -8.55 -1.69 25.30
CA GLY A 63 -8.49 -1.92 23.86
C GLY A 63 -9.65 -1.27 23.13
N VAL A 64 -9.54 -1.12 21.82
CA VAL A 64 -10.60 -0.62 20.94
C VAL A 64 -11.53 -1.75 20.52
N ASP A 65 -10.95 -2.90 20.21
CA ASP A 65 -11.63 -4.16 19.95
C ASP A 65 -11.30 -5.12 21.10
N ARG A 66 -12.30 -5.55 21.83
CA ARG A 66 -12.08 -6.41 22.99
C ARG A 66 -13.14 -7.47 23.16
N GLY A 67 -12.68 -8.67 23.51
CA GLY A 67 -13.52 -9.80 23.86
C GLY A 67 -13.15 -10.36 25.21
N LEU A 68 -14.16 -10.89 25.89
CA LEU A 68 -14.06 -11.53 27.20
C LEU A 68 -14.74 -12.90 27.16
N VAL A 69 -13.99 -13.93 27.54
CA VAL A 69 -14.55 -15.28 27.71
C VAL A 69 -15.11 -15.43 29.10
N SER A 70 -16.36 -15.82 29.22
CA SER A 70 -17.00 -16.20 30.48
C SER A 70 -17.30 -17.69 30.47
N VAL A 71 -16.59 -18.46 31.25
CA VAL A 71 -16.84 -19.89 31.49
C VAL A 71 -18.03 -20.04 32.41
N LEU A 72 -19.03 -20.81 32.01
CA LEU A 72 -20.26 -20.99 32.76
C LEU A 72 -20.15 -22.11 33.77
N ARG A 73 -20.60 -21.84 35.00
CA ARG A 73 -20.80 -22.89 36.04
C ARG A 73 -22.03 -23.74 35.68
N THR A 74 -22.13 -24.92 36.29
CA THR A 74 -23.16 -25.92 35.95
C THR A 74 -24.58 -25.40 35.92
N GLU A 75 -24.95 -24.49 36.86
CA GLU A 75 -26.32 -23.93 36.93
C GLU A 75 -26.42 -22.45 36.52
N GLN A 76 -25.35 -21.88 35.96
CA GLN A 76 -25.32 -20.47 35.63
C GLN A 76 -26.10 -20.19 34.33
N THR A 77 -27.11 -19.31 34.43
CA THR A 77 -27.95 -18.89 33.31
C THR A 77 -27.83 -17.40 32.97
N VAL A 78 -26.99 -16.66 33.72
CA VAL A 78 -26.81 -15.21 33.56
C VAL A 78 -25.33 -14.88 33.58
N CYS A 79 -24.90 -14.01 32.66
CA CYS A 79 -23.59 -13.37 32.65
C CYS A 79 -23.71 -11.85 32.72
N THR A 80 -22.80 -11.21 33.43
CA THR A 80 -22.77 -9.77 33.59
C THR A 80 -21.35 -9.25 33.37
N TRP A 81 -21.21 -8.18 32.59
CA TRP A 81 -19.95 -7.48 32.33
C TRP A 81 -20.14 -6.00 32.61
N TYR A 82 -19.08 -5.36 33.10
CA TYR A 82 -19.06 -3.92 33.36
C TYR A 82 -18.13 -3.23 32.39
N LEU A 83 -18.62 -2.20 31.72
CA LEU A 83 -17.93 -1.50 30.64
C LEU A 83 -17.81 -0.02 30.99
N ARG A 84 -16.65 0.57 30.72
CA ARG A 84 -16.39 2.00 30.88
C ARG A 84 -15.50 2.49 29.75
N ALA A 85 -15.78 3.68 29.21
CA ALA A 85 -14.82 4.37 28.35
C ALA A 85 -13.74 5.06 29.20
N ILE A 86 -12.50 5.07 28.73
CA ILE A 86 -11.39 5.74 29.42
C ILE A 86 -11.36 7.22 29.09
N ASP A 87 -11.69 7.56 27.83
CA ASP A 87 -11.66 8.93 27.35
C ASP A 87 -12.99 9.65 27.62
N ALA A 88 -12.91 10.95 27.92
CA ALA A 88 -14.05 11.81 28.30
C ALA A 88 -15.15 11.96 27.23
N ASN A 89 -14.91 11.50 26.02
CA ASN A 89 -15.84 11.61 24.89
C ASN A 89 -16.82 10.43 24.86
N GLN A 90 -18.04 10.70 24.37
CA GLN A 90 -18.99 9.64 24.09
C GLN A 90 -18.48 8.79 22.91
N VAL A 91 -18.38 7.48 23.14
CA VAL A 91 -17.89 6.50 22.17
C VAL A 91 -19.05 5.64 21.69
N LEU A 92 -19.34 5.70 20.38
CA LEU A 92 -20.28 4.76 19.77
C LEU A 92 -19.65 3.38 19.69
N SER A 93 -20.27 2.42 20.36
CA SER A 93 -19.79 1.04 20.46
C SER A 93 -20.85 0.07 19.97
N THR A 94 -20.38 -1.04 19.41
CA THR A 94 -21.23 -2.20 19.09
C THR A 94 -20.74 -3.41 19.86
N ALA A 95 -21.66 -4.17 20.44
CA ALA A 95 -21.31 -5.41 21.14
C ALA A 95 -22.21 -6.57 20.75
N VAL A 96 -21.66 -7.78 20.90
CA VAL A 96 -22.36 -9.05 20.66
C VAL A 96 -21.87 -10.09 21.64
N SER A 97 -22.76 -11.04 21.99
CA SER A 97 -22.46 -12.21 22.81
C SER A 97 -22.61 -13.47 21.97
N LEU A 98 -21.52 -14.23 21.82
CA LEU A 98 -21.49 -15.50 21.09
C LEU A 98 -21.45 -16.67 22.09
N SER A 99 -22.15 -17.75 21.81
CA SER A 99 -22.18 -18.95 22.65
C SER A 99 -21.41 -20.09 22.00
N TYR A 100 -20.68 -20.86 22.83
CA TYR A 100 -19.94 -22.03 22.41
C TYR A 100 -20.33 -23.23 23.27
N THR A 101 -20.34 -24.41 22.67
CA THR A 101 -20.68 -25.69 23.30
C THR A 101 -19.41 -26.46 23.67
N GLU A 102 -19.55 -27.58 24.37
CA GLU A 102 -18.42 -28.44 24.75
C GLU A 102 -17.61 -29.01 23.58
N LYS A 103 -18.18 -28.99 22.34
CA LYS A 103 -17.52 -29.50 21.13
C LYS A 103 -16.81 -28.41 20.34
N ASP A 104 -17.09 -27.14 20.64
CA ASP A 104 -16.51 -26.02 19.93
C ASP A 104 -15.12 -25.69 20.49
N PRO A 105 -14.11 -25.41 19.67
CA PRO A 105 -12.82 -24.99 20.15
C PRO A 105 -12.91 -23.64 20.86
N ILE A 106 -12.03 -23.41 21.82
CA ILE A 106 -12.01 -22.19 22.63
C ILE A 106 -10.89 -21.27 22.14
N PRO A 107 -11.21 -20.15 21.48
CA PRO A 107 -10.21 -19.17 21.05
C PRO A 107 -9.39 -18.64 22.23
N GLY A 108 -8.06 -18.70 22.10
CA GLY A 108 -7.16 -18.25 23.18
C GLY A 108 -7.18 -19.05 24.48
N GLY A 109 -7.75 -20.27 24.45
CA GLY A 109 -7.84 -21.12 25.64
C GLY A 109 -6.52 -21.69 26.14
N CYS A 110 -5.42 -21.55 25.37
CA CYS A 110 -4.06 -21.89 25.73
C CYS A 110 -3.15 -20.65 25.76
N ASN A 111 -3.60 -19.62 26.46
CA ASN A 111 -2.84 -18.39 26.62
C ASN A 111 -1.70 -18.56 27.66
N LEU A 112 -0.48 -18.18 27.27
CA LEU A 112 0.71 -18.11 28.14
C LEU A 112 1.40 -16.73 28.09
N GLU A 113 0.96 -15.85 27.19
CA GLU A 113 1.67 -14.60 26.87
C GLU A 113 0.92 -13.33 27.29
N PHE A 114 -0.42 -13.39 27.33
CA PHE A 114 -1.26 -12.21 27.56
C PHE A 114 -1.92 -12.23 28.94
N ASP A 115 -2.42 -11.08 29.40
CA ASP A 115 -2.92 -10.86 30.76
C ASP A 115 -4.17 -11.68 31.16
N LEU A 116 -4.98 -12.10 30.14
CA LEU A 116 -6.20 -12.86 30.40
C LEU A 116 -5.91 -14.37 30.52
N GLU A 117 -6.53 -15.06 31.45
CA GLU A 117 -6.41 -16.53 31.59
C GLU A 117 -6.82 -17.24 30.29
N MET A 118 -7.90 -16.78 29.65
CA MET A 118 -8.33 -17.16 28.29
C MET A 118 -8.43 -15.90 27.46
N ASP A 119 -7.63 -15.79 26.42
CA ASP A 119 -7.54 -14.56 25.63
C ASP A 119 -7.98 -14.78 24.18
N PRO A 120 -9.26 -14.50 23.84
CA PRO A 120 -9.79 -14.65 22.51
C PRO A 120 -9.42 -13.49 21.57
N ASN A 121 -8.65 -12.50 22.06
CA ASN A 121 -8.34 -11.29 21.33
C ASN A 121 -7.23 -11.52 20.29
N LEU A 122 -7.34 -10.82 19.18
CA LEU A 122 -6.22 -10.58 18.29
C LEU A 122 -5.53 -9.28 18.73
N TYR A 123 -4.23 -9.31 18.87
CA TYR A 123 -3.41 -8.13 19.16
C TYR A 123 -2.83 -7.61 17.87
N LEU A 124 -3.02 -6.34 17.61
CA LEU A 124 -2.62 -5.70 16.37
C LEU A 124 -1.69 -4.53 16.66
N ASP A 125 -0.51 -4.57 16.08
CA ASP A 125 0.41 -3.45 15.94
C ASP A 125 0.59 -3.11 14.46
N TYR A 126 0.77 -1.83 14.16
CA TYR A 126 0.91 -1.40 12.77
C TYR A 126 1.92 -0.28 12.61
N ASN A 127 2.58 -0.30 11.46
CA ASN A 127 3.34 0.82 10.94
C ASN A 127 2.89 1.14 9.51
N LEU A 128 3.50 2.12 8.86
CA LEU A 128 3.14 2.51 7.48
C LEU A 128 3.45 1.42 6.43
N ALA A 129 4.26 0.43 6.76
CA ALA A 129 4.68 -0.63 5.85
C ALA A 129 3.93 -1.94 6.08
N ASP A 130 3.86 -2.38 7.32
CA ASP A 130 3.29 -3.67 7.71
C ASP A 130 2.39 -3.56 8.93
N THR A 131 1.48 -4.51 9.04
CA THR A 131 0.57 -4.73 10.16
C THR A 131 0.90 -6.09 10.76
N HIS A 132 1.20 -6.11 12.03
CA HIS A 132 1.56 -7.29 12.79
C HIS A 132 0.38 -7.72 13.66
N ILE A 133 0.03 -9.02 13.61
CA ILE A 133 -1.06 -9.61 14.38
C ILE A 133 -0.53 -10.80 15.15
N ILE A 134 -0.83 -10.82 16.44
CA ILE A 134 -0.49 -11.93 17.35
C ILE A 134 -1.75 -12.38 18.06
N PHE A 135 -1.87 -13.67 18.36
CA PHE A 135 -2.98 -14.21 19.12
C PHE A 135 -2.58 -15.43 19.94
N ALA A 136 -3.28 -15.67 21.04
CA ALA A 136 -3.08 -16.83 21.88
C ALA A 136 -3.62 -18.10 21.20
N PRO A 137 -2.94 -19.26 21.30
CA PRO A 137 -3.43 -20.52 20.77
C PRO A 137 -4.77 -20.94 21.38
N ALA A 138 -5.62 -21.59 20.57
CA ALA A 138 -6.89 -22.13 21.03
C ALA A 138 -6.71 -23.46 21.80
N ASN A 139 -7.70 -23.79 22.64
CA ASN A 139 -7.83 -25.08 23.28
C ASN A 139 -9.07 -25.84 22.76
N LEU A 140 -9.16 -27.11 23.10
CA LEU A 140 -10.35 -27.92 22.86
C LEU A 140 -11.49 -27.49 23.79
N GLY A 141 -12.72 -27.65 23.30
CA GLY A 141 -13.92 -27.48 24.13
C GLY A 141 -14.03 -28.56 25.21
N TYR A 142 -14.69 -28.22 26.31
CA TYR A 142 -14.92 -29.11 27.44
C TYR A 142 -16.29 -28.85 28.09
N ALA A 143 -16.82 -29.85 28.81
CA ALA A 143 -18.14 -29.75 29.45
C ALA A 143 -18.13 -28.80 30.66
N ARG A 144 -19.30 -28.24 31.00
CA ARG A 144 -19.45 -27.37 32.17
C ARG A 144 -19.00 -28.09 33.46
N GLY A 145 -18.26 -27.39 34.31
CA GLY A 145 -17.79 -27.92 35.61
C GLY A 145 -16.63 -28.90 35.51
N THR A 146 -16.12 -29.18 34.32
CA THR A 146 -14.88 -29.96 34.15
C THR A 146 -13.66 -29.04 34.01
N HIS A 147 -12.47 -29.59 34.21
CA HIS A 147 -11.23 -28.86 33.99
C HIS A 147 -10.91 -28.78 32.51
N PRO A 148 -10.33 -27.64 32.04
CA PRO A 148 -9.88 -27.52 30.66
C PRO A 148 -8.81 -28.57 30.35
N PRO A 149 -8.79 -29.10 29.09
CA PRO A 149 -7.72 -29.97 28.61
C PRO A 149 -6.38 -29.30 28.72
N SER A 150 -5.32 -30.06 29.04
CA SER A 150 -3.96 -29.53 29.13
C SER A 150 -3.48 -29.02 27.75
N CYS A 151 -2.84 -27.86 27.73
CA CYS A 151 -2.30 -27.25 26.52
C CYS A 151 -1.02 -27.93 25.99
N ASP A 152 -0.27 -28.60 26.87
CA ASP A 152 1.06 -29.16 26.56
C ASP A 152 1.10 -30.70 26.48
N SER A 153 0.03 -31.36 26.86
CA SER A 153 0.01 -32.83 26.89
C SER A 153 -0.27 -33.42 25.51
N GLY A 154 0.72 -34.07 24.96
CA GLY A 154 0.61 -35.06 23.89
C GLY A 154 0.44 -34.52 22.46
N THR A 155 0.97 -35.29 21.52
CA THR A 155 0.77 -35.11 20.06
C THR A 155 -0.42 -35.93 19.56
N SER A 156 -1.34 -36.38 20.42
CA SER A 156 -2.46 -37.24 20.08
C SER A 156 -3.57 -36.47 19.37
N LEU A 157 -4.39 -37.18 18.60
CA LEU A 157 -5.62 -36.65 17.95
C LEU A 157 -6.64 -36.06 18.95
N ASP A 158 -6.43 -36.27 20.24
CA ASP A 158 -7.26 -35.75 21.33
C ASP A 158 -6.64 -34.53 22.02
N SER A 159 -5.65 -33.90 21.42
CA SER A 159 -4.99 -32.68 21.92
C SER A 159 -5.27 -31.48 21.01
N ARG A 160 -4.93 -30.27 21.50
CA ARG A 160 -5.06 -29.02 20.72
C ARG A 160 -4.31 -29.03 19.39
N TRP A 161 -3.32 -29.92 19.24
CA TRP A 161 -2.50 -30.02 18.04
C TRP A 161 -3.26 -30.45 16.78
N ARG A 162 -4.51 -30.95 16.93
CA ARG A 162 -5.40 -31.21 15.79
C ARG A 162 -6.10 -29.98 15.24
N LEU A 163 -6.10 -28.86 15.99
CA LEU A 163 -6.76 -27.62 15.58
C LEU A 163 -6.02 -26.96 14.42
N SER A 164 -6.76 -26.29 13.58
CA SER A 164 -6.27 -25.48 12.48
C SER A 164 -6.88 -24.08 12.51
N TYR A 165 -6.13 -23.08 12.05
CA TYR A 165 -6.51 -21.68 12.11
C TYR A 165 -6.63 -21.15 10.67
N ASP A 166 -7.81 -20.70 10.28
CA ASP A 166 -8.04 -20.02 9.02
C ASP A 166 -8.05 -18.51 9.24
N VAL A 167 -7.12 -17.82 8.61
CA VAL A 167 -6.95 -16.37 8.73
C VAL A 167 -7.72 -15.67 7.63
N TYR A 168 -8.56 -14.71 8.03
CA TYR A 168 -9.42 -13.93 7.13
C TYR A 168 -9.11 -12.45 7.22
N GLN A 169 -9.20 -11.78 6.07
CA GLN A 169 -9.05 -10.35 5.91
C GLN A 169 -10.27 -9.79 5.19
N TYR A 170 -10.75 -8.63 5.62
CA TYR A 170 -11.87 -7.93 4.99
C TYR A 170 -11.57 -6.46 4.85
N PHE A 171 -11.76 -5.89 3.65
CA PHE A 171 -11.53 -4.48 3.38
C PHE A 171 -12.82 -3.68 3.48
N LEU A 172 -12.75 -2.56 4.20
CA LEU A 172 -13.81 -1.57 4.25
C LEU A 172 -13.91 -0.81 2.91
N PRO A 173 -15.06 -0.17 2.59
CA PRO A 173 -15.18 0.66 1.39
C PRO A 173 -14.14 1.78 1.36
N GLU A 174 -13.68 2.13 0.15
CA GLU A 174 -12.70 3.20 -0.06
C GLU A 174 -13.24 4.56 0.40
N ASN A 175 -12.38 5.35 1.03
CA ASN A 175 -12.67 6.71 1.49
C ASN A 175 -13.86 6.85 2.46
N ASP A 176 -14.42 5.76 2.96
CA ASP A 176 -15.49 5.78 3.95
C ASP A 176 -14.92 5.49 5.35
N LEU A 177 -14.81 6.54 6.14
CA LEU A 177 -14.38 6.52 7.53
C LEU A 177 -15.55 6.69 8.50
N SER A 178 -16.79 6.44 8.04
CA SER A 178 -17.97 6.63 8.89
C SER A 178 -18.13 5.50 9.92
N GLU A 179 -18.55 5.86 11.13
CA GLU A 179 -18.81 4.89 12.19
C GLU A 179 -19.92 3.89 11.80
N ALA A 180 -20.95 4.35 11.07
CA ALA A 180 -22.05 3.49 10.64
C ALA A 180 -21.58 2.40 9.68
N THR A 181 -20.71 2.74 8.72
CA THR A 181 -20.09 1.79 7.80
C THR A 181 -19.20 0.82 8.57
N PHE A 182 -18.35 1.31 9.47
CA PHE A 182 -17.52 0.46 10.32
C PHE A 182 -18.36 -0.58 11.07
N VAL A 183 -19.39 -0.15 11.80
CA VAL A 183 -20.27 -1.05 12.58
C VAL A 183 -20.94 -2.10 11.70
N SER A 184 -21.44 -1.71 10.51
CA SER A 184 -22.11 -2.64 9.60
C SER A 184 -21.16 -3.72 9.06
N HIS A 185 -19.90 -3.35 8.78
CA HIS A 185 -18.88 -4.26 8.26
C HIS A 185 -18.23 -5.10 9.36
N MET A 186 -18.06 -4.57 10.57
CA MET A 186 -17.59 -5.32 11.73
C MET A 186 -18.51 -6.51 12.03
N ARG A 187 -19.82 -6.31 11.95
CA ARG A 187 -20.82 -7.40 12.10
C ARG A 187 -20.60 -8.58 11.14
N ARG A 188 -20.11 -8.30 9.92
CA ARG A 188 -19.84 -9.34 8.93
C ARG A 188 -18.61 -10.19 9.27
N MET A 189 -17.73 -9.68 10.13
CA MET A 189 -16.49 -10.33 10.49
C MET A 189 -16.48 -10.92 11.91
N THR A 190 -17.65 -11.12 12.51
CA THR A 190 -17.77 -11.59 13.90
C THR A 190 -18.20 -13.07 13.99
N GLU A 191 -19.16 -13.49 13.19
CA GLU A 191 -19.69 -14.86 13.21
C GLU A 191 -19.05 -15.72 12.11
N VAL A 192 -18.72 -16.97 12.42
CA VAL A 192 -18.04 -17.91 11.50
C VAL A 192 -18.68 -17.97 10.12
N PRO A 193 -20.01 -18.20 9.96
CA PRO A 193 -20.62 -18.27 8.63
C PRO A 193 -20.52 -16.95 7.86
N SER A 194 -20.63 -15.83 8.56
CA SER A 194 -20.55 -14.49 7.97
C SER A 194 -19.13 -14.16 7.54
N ILE A 195 -18.10 -14.52 8.34
CA ILE A 195 -16.69 -14.35 8.00
C ILE A 195 -16.35 -15.15 6.74
N GLN A 196 -16.80 -16.40 6.65
CA GLN A 196 -16.55 -17.26 5.49
C GLN A 196 -17.23 -16.74 4.22
N ALA A 197 -18.40 -16.11 4.35
CA ALA A 197 -19.15 -15.56 3.21
C ALA A 197 -18.57 -14.23 2.68
N HIS A 198 -18.05 -13.39 3.54
CA HIS A 198 -17.62 -12.02 3.19
C HIS A 198 -16.11 -11.80 3.24
N GLY A 199 -15.41 -12.49 4.11
CA GLY A 199 -13.96 -12.36 4.29
C GLY A 199 -13.17 -13.09 3.21
N SER A 200 -12.02 -12.55 2.86
CA SER A 200 -11.04 -13.22 2.00
C SER A 200 -10.12 -14.09 2.86
N LYS A 201 -10.14 -15.41 2.63
CA LYS A 201 -9.22 -16.33 3.29
C LYS A 201 -7.81 -16.10 2.79
N MET A 202 -6.88 -15.82 3.70
CA MET A 202 -5.49 -15.54 3.38
C MET A 202 -4.63 -16.79 3.43
N MET A 203 -4.72 -17.52 4.54
CA MET A 203 -3.93 -18.72 4.78
C MET A 203 -4.59 -19.63 5.81
N THR A 204 -4.07 -20.84 5.93
CA THR A 204 -4.40 -21.77 7.03
C THR A 204 -3.11 -22.07 7.79
N LEU A 205 -3.15 -21.91 9.10
CA LEU A 205 -2.08 -22.30 10.02
C LEU A 205 -2.45 -23.61 10.71
N THR A 206 -1.46 -24.41 11.00
CA THR A 206 -1.56 -25.56 11.91
C THR A 206 -1.23 -25.12 13.33
N SER A 207 -1.61 -25.93 14.33
CA SER A 207 -1.27 -25.63 15.72
C SER A 207 0.25 -25.66 16.02
N GLN A 208 1.07 -26.14 15.09
CA GLN A 208 2.54 -26.13 15.19
C GLN A 208 3.15 -24.83 14.67
N ASP A 209 2.41 -24.07 13.86
CA ASP A 209 2.85 -22.80 13.33
C ASP A 209 2.81 -21.71 14.41
N LYS A 210 3.64 -20.69 14.22
CA LYS A 210 3.58 -19.51 15.08
C LYS A 210 2.27 -18.75 14.85
N THR A 211 1.69 -18.29 15.95
CA THR A 211 0.48 -17.45 15.95
C THR A 211 0.78 -15.96 15.72
N GLU A 212 1.79 -15.69 14.93
CA GLU A 212 2.32 -14.37 14.61
C GLU A 212 2.26 -14.15 13.09
N LEU A 213 1.60 -13.10 12.65
CA LEU A 213 1.27 -12.85 11.24
C LEU A 213 1.61 -11.42 10.84
N TYR A 214 2.16 -11.28 9.63
CA TYR A 214 2.49 -9.98 9.05
C TYR A 214 1.70 -9.75 7.76
N PHE A 215 1.02 -8.61 7.67
CA PHE A 215 0.26 -8.18 6.49
C PHE A 215 0.76 -6.83 5.99
N SER A 216 0.64 -6.56 4.69
CA SER A 216 0.96 -5.24 4.14
C SER A 216 -0.03 -4.18 4.65
N SER A 217 0.50 -3.10 5.23
CA SER A 217 -0.30 -1.95 5.64
C SER A 217 -0.76 -1.13 4.44
N LEU A 218 -2.02 -0.69 4.48
CA LEU A 218 -2.63 0.20 3.48
C LEU A 218 -3.12 1.47 4.18
N PRO A 219 -2.23 2.46 4.42
CA PRO A 219 -2.58 3.66 5.17
C PRO A 219 -3.80 4.38 4.58
N GLY A 220 -4.82 4.59 5.43
CA GLY A 220 -6.10 5.20 5.05
C GLY A 220 -7.15 4.24 4.51
N GLN A 221 -6.83 2.95 4.33
CA GLN A 221 -7.78 1.89 4.00
C GLN A 221 -8.15 1.13 5.27
N GLY A 222 -9.43 1.06 5.60
CA GLY A 222 -9.90 0.24 6.72
C GLY A 222 -9.80 -1.25 6.40
N VAL A 223 -9.22 -2.01 7.32
CA VAL A 223 -9.06 -3.47 7.22
C VAL A 223 -9.51 -4.12 8.51
N ILE A 224 -10.29 -5.19 8.41
CA ILE A 224 -10.70 -6.02 9.54
C ILE A 224 -10.04 -7.39 9.37
N TYR A 225 -9.41 -7.89 10.42
CA TYR A 225 -8.82 -9.21 10.48
C TYR A 225 -9.57 -10.08 11.46
N ASN A 226 -9.75 -11.35 11.11
CA ASN A 226 -10.26 -12.35 12.04
C ASN A 226 -9.62 -13.72 11.77
N VAL A 227 -9.59 -14.56 12.80
CA VAL A 227 -9.09 -15.92 12.74
C VAL A 227 -10.19 -16.88 13.17
N ILE A 228 -10.44 -17.90 12.36
CA ILE A 228 -11.36 -18.98 12.68
C ILE A 228 -10.54 -20.21 13.07
N VAL A 229 -10.70 -20.69 14.28
CA VAL A 229 -10.16 -21.98 14.69
C VAL A 229 -11.15 -23.09 14.36
N ARG A 230 -10.67 -24.18 13.76
CA ARG A 230 -11.48 -25.36 13.40
C ARG A 230 -11.00 -26.60 14.11
N ASP A 231 -11.95 -27.39 14.59
CA ASP A 231 -11.72 -28.74 15.08
C ASP A 231 -12.18 -29.76 14.01
N PRO A 232 -11.26 -30.43 13.33
CA PRO A 232 -11.62 -31.41 12.30
C PRO A 232 -12.31 -32.65 12.84
N LYS A 233 -12.16 -32.99 14.13
CA LYS A 233 -12.78 -34.15 14.76
C LYS A 233 -14.30 -34.00 14.90
N TRP A 234 -14.74 -32.81 15.32
CA TRP A 234 -16.16 -32.52 15.52
C TRP A 234 -16.77 -31.71 14.39
N ASN A 235 -15.95 -31.27 13.42
CA ASN A 235 -16.35 -30.36 12.34
C ASN A 235 -17.01 -29.08 12.87
N THR A 236 -16.50 -28.60 14.00
CA THR A 236 -16.93 -27.35 14.65
C THR A 236 -15.88 -26.27 14.46
N SER A 237 -16.30 -25.02 14.64
CA SER A 237 -15.41 -23.87 14.48
C SER A 237 -15.83 -22.71 15.37
N ALA A 238 -14.85 -21.94 15.83
CA ALA A 238 -15.04 -20.74 16.63
C ALA A 238 -14.21 -19.60 16.05
N ALA A 239 -14.71 -18.37 16.17
CA ALA A 239 -14.01 -17.18 15.72
C ALA A 239 -13.35 -16.46 16.89
N TYR A 240 -12.13 -15.95 16.67
CA TYR A 240 -11.49 -14.97 17.54
C TYR A 240 -12.24 -13.63 17.48
N VAL A 241 -11.86 -12.72 18.37
CA VAL A 241 -12.38 -11.35 18.34
C VAL A 241 -11.74 -10.61 17.18
N PRO A 242 -12.53 -10.10 16.19
CA PRO A 242 -11.98 -9.36 15.08
C PRO A 242 -11.30 -8.08 15.55
N VAL A 243 -10.21 -7.71 14.87
CA VAL A 243 -9.52 -6.44 15.07
C VAL A 243 -9.51 -5.64 13.78
N HIS A 244 -9.50 -4.32 13.92
CA HIS A 244 -9.47 -3.44 12.76
C HIS A 244 -8.33 -2.43 12.84
N THR A 245 -7.90 -1.95 11.68
CA THR A 245 -6.92 -0.87 11.57
C THR A 245 -7.10 -0.09 10.28
N TYR A 246 -6.74 1.18 10.30
CA TYR A 246 -6.54 2.00 9.12
C TYR A 246 -5.05 2.15 8.79
N ALA A 247 -4.18 1.45 9.52
CA ALA A 247 -2.72 1.44 9.37
C ALA A 247 -2.09 2.86 9.40
N CYS A 248 -2.76 3.81 10.03
CA CYS A 248 -2.31 5.20 10.17
C CYS A 248 -3.11 5.92 11.24
N SER A 249 -2.56 6.98 11.80
CA SER A 249 -3.25 7.85 12.74
C SER A 249 -3.92 9.02 12.03
N LEU A 250 -5.16 9.32 12.38
CA LEU A 250 -5.90 10.48 11.87
C LEU A 250 -5.51 11.78 12.58
N SER A 251 -5.01 11.69 13.81
CA SER A 251 -4.73 12.82 14.70
C SER A 251 -3.24 13.07 14.96
N ALA A 252 -2.38 12.05 14.85
CA ALA A 252 -0.97 12.17 15.16
C ALA A 252 -0.16 12.78 14.01
N LEU A 253 0.95 13.48 14.34
CA LEU A 253 1.91 14.00 13.37
C LEU A 253 2.78 12.89 12.77
N VAL A 254 3.02 11.83 13.54
CA VAL A 254 3.79 10.65 13.13
C VAL A 254 2.82 9.58 12.65
N ASN A 255 3.17 8.88 11.58
CA ASN A 255 2.32 7.85 10.94
C ASN A 255 0.93 8.34 10.52
N ASN A 256 0.85 9.57 10.04
CA ASN A 256 -0.38 10.20 9.61
C ASN A 256 -0.91 9.58 8.29
N CYS A 257 -2.22 9.39 8.20
CA CYS A 257 -2.92 8.88 7.01
C CYS A 257 -2.72 9.74 5.75
N TYR A 258 -2.30 10.98 5.91
CA TYR A 258 -2.10 11.92 4.81
C TYR A 258 -0.67 11.97 4.26
N THR A 259 0.21 11.03 4.63
CA THR A 259 1.63 11.04 4.22
C THR A 259 1.80 11.09 2.69
N PHE A 260 1.02 10.29 1.95
CA PHE A 260 1.02 10.32 0.47
C PHE A 260 0.22 11.48 -0.15
N ARG A 261 -0.57 12.19 0.64
CA ARG A 261 -1.36 13.35 0.21
C ARG A 261 -0.71 14.69 0.54
N ARG A 262 0.57 14.70 0.93
CA ARG A 262 1.33 15.93 1.18
C ARG A 262 1.46 16.76 -0.09
N LEU A 263 1.53 18.08 0.08
CA LEU A 263 1.64 19.01 -1.05
C LEU A 263 2.89 18.75 -1.89
N SER A 264 4.02 18.45 -1.26
CA SER A 264 5.28 18.11 -1.93
C SER A 264 5.13 16.89 -2.85
N THR A 265 4.49 15.82 -2.36
CA THR A 265 4.21 14.60 -3.13
C THR A 265 3.28 14.89 -4.31
N LYS A 266 2.21 15.66 -4.08
CA LYS A 266 1.28 16.07 -5.14
C LYS A 266 1.98 16.86 -6.24
N ILE A 267 2.80 17.85 -5.89
CA ILE A 267 3.55 18.66 -6.84
C ILE A 267 4.51 17.76 -7.65
N PHE A 268 5.26 16.89 -6.96
CA PHE A 268 6.23 16.01 -7.60
C PHE A 268 5.57 15.08 -8.63
N PHE A 269 4.57 14.30 -8.23
CA PHE A 269 3.91 13.34 -9.12
C PHE A 269 3.05 14.01 -10.20
N THR A 270 2.46 15.18 -9.94
CA THR A 270 1.71 15.92 -10.97
C THR A 270 2.63 16.40 -12.09
N ASN A 271 3.79 16.97 -11.75
CA ASN A 271 4.80 17.36 -12.75
C ASN A 271 5.31 16.13 -13.53
N LEU A 272 5.56 15.03 -12.82
CA LEU A 272 5.98 13.77 -13.44
C LEU A 272 4.91 13.22 -14.40
N ALA A 273 3.62 13.35 -14.07
CA ALA A 273 2.50 12.92 -14.91
C ALA A 273 2.36 13.76 -16.16
N PHE A 274 2.53 15.09 -16.10
CA PHE A 274 2.54 15.93 -17.31
C PHE A 274 3.67 15.54 -18.27
N LEU A 275 4.88 15.33 -17.72
CA LEU A 275 5.99 14.84 -18.52
C LEU A 275 5.73 13.42 -19.06
N GLY A 276 5.16 12.54 -18.23
CA GLY A 276 4.78 11.18 -18.62
C GLY A 276 3.72 11.14 -19.70
N LEU A 277 2.71 12.01 -19.64
CA LEU A 277 1.70 12.14 -20.70
C LEU A 277 2.33 12.58 -22.04
N PHE A 278 3.22 13.55 -22.00
CA PHE A 278 3.99 13.98 -23.16
C PHE A 278 4.81 12.81 -23.75
N VAL A 279 5.53 12.09 -22.89
CA VAL A 279 6.36 10.94 -23.29
C VAL A 279 5.50 9.79 -23.79
N CYS A 280 4.32 9.54 -23.20
CA CYS A 280 3.39 8.49 -23.63
C CYS A 280 2.98 8.63 -25.11
N PHE A 281 2.77 9.84 -25.61
CA PHE A 281 2.35 10.07 -26.99
C PHE A 281 3.46 10.48 -27.97
N LEU A 282 4.54 11.08 -27.46
CA LEU A 282 5.58 11.71 -28.28
C LEU A 282 7.02 11.27 -27.92
N GLY A 283 7.18 10.31 -26.97
CA GLY A 283 8.46 9.96 -26.38
C GLY A 283 9.50 9.46 -27.40
N HIS A 284 9.09 8.68 -28.40
CA HIS A 284 10.02 8.18 -29.40
C HIS A 284 10.49 9.29 -30.35
N ARG A 285 9.59 10.19 -30.78
CA ARG A 285 9.94 11.33 -31.63
C ARG A 285 10.89 12.29 -30.92
N PHE A 286 10.63 12.59 -29.65
CA PHE A 286 11.48 13.41 -28.80
C PHE A 286 12.42 12.51 -27.97
N TRP A 287 13.26 11.75 -28.67
CA TRP A 287 14.19 10.77 -28.09
C TRP A 287 14.91 11.25 -26.83
N LYS A 288 15.45 12.50 -26.86
CA LYS A 288 16.17 13.08 -25.74
C LYS A 288 15.28 13.23 -24.51
N THR A 289 14.04 13.66 -24.69
CA THR A 289 13.06 13.80 -23.61
C THR A 289 12.63 12.45 -23.06
N GLY A 290 12.39 11.46 -23.92
CA GLY A 290 12.08 10.10 -23.51
C GLY A 290 13.22 9.45 -22.74
N LEU A 291 14.48 9.64 -23.19
CA LEU A 291 15.66 9.15 -22.50
C LEU A 291 15.88 9.85 -21.17
N PHE A 292 15.68 11.18 -21.10
CA PHE A 292 15.71 11.95 -19.87
C PHE A 292 14.68 11.42 -18.85
N PHE A 293 13.43 11.24 -19.29
CA PHE A 293 12.34 10.75 -18.44
C PHE A 293 12.63 9.37 -17.84
N ASN A 294 13.00 8.40 -18.68
CA ASN A 294 13.33 7.06 -18.19
C ASN A 294 14.60 7.05 -17.33
N GLY A 295 15.60 7.84 -17.69
CA GLY A 295 16.81 8.01 -16.89
C GLY A 295 16.54 8.66 -15.55
N PHE A 296 15.61 9.63 -15.50
CA PHE A 296 15.14 10.24 -14.25
C PHE A 296 14.47 9.21 -13.35
N ILE A 297 13.49 8.45 -13.86
CA ILE A 297 12.80 7.42 -13.09
C ILE A 297 13.78 6.40 -12.54
N PHE A 298 14.69 5.89 -13.38
CA PHE A 298 15.68 4.90 -12.98
C PHE A 298 16.59 5.42 -11.86
N LYS A 299 17.17 6.60 -12.03
CA LYS A 299 18.08 7.17 -11.05
C LYS A 299 17.37 7.63 -9.78
N ALA A 300 16.21 8.26 -9.91
CA ALA A 300 15.41 8.68 -8.76
C ALA A 300 15.01 7.50 -7.88
N PHE A 301 14.58 6.38 -8.48
CA PHE A 301 14.22 5.17 -7.76
C PHE A 301 15.38 4.63 -6.91
N PHE A 302 16.56 4.43 -7.51
CA PHE A 302 17.73 3.93 -6.79
C PHE A 302 18.24 4.91 -5.72
N LEU A 303 18.26 6.21 -6.04
CA LEU A 303 18.73 7.21 -5.09
C LEU A 303 17.76 7.40 -3.93
N PHE A 304 16.46 7.30 -4.16
CA PHE A 304 15.46 7.30 -3.09
C PHE A 304 15.72 6.17 -2.09
N ILE A 305 15.98 4.96 -2.58
CA ILE A 305 16.30 3.81 -1.73
C ILE A 305 17.57 4.08 -0.90
N ILE A 306 18.65 4.53 -1.54
CA ILE A 306 19.92 4.77 -0.87
C ILE A 306 19.75 5.88 0.18
N ILE A 307 19.15 7.02 -0.18
CA ILE A 307 18.97 8.14 0.73
C ILE A 307 18.09 7.75 1.92
N THR A 308 16.98 7.03 1.67
CA THR A 308 16.09 6.60 2.75
C THR A 308 16.76 5.60 3.69
N LYS A 309 17.64 4.72 3.17
CA LYS A 309 18.33 3.70 3.96
C LYS A 309 19.49 4.27 4.79
N GLU A 310 20.25 5.20 4.21
CA GLU A 310 21.49 5.72 4.81
C GLU A 310 21.29 7.03 5.59
N SER A 311 20.18 7.73 5.40
CA SER A 311 19.95 9.03 6.03
C SER A 311 18.62 9.11 6.79
N ALA A 312 18.63 9.72 7.97
CA ALA A 312 17.45 10.02 8.78
C ALA A 312 16.83 11.39 8.40
N LEU A 313 16.78 11.72 7.10
CA LEU A 313 16.21 12.99 6.63
C LEU A 313 14.68 12.98 6.71
N SER A 314 14.08 14.15 6.80
CA SER A 314 12.63 14.30 6.66
C SER A 314 12.17 13.85 5.26
N TYR A 315 10.94 13.37 5.15
CA TYR A 315 10.38 12.90 3.88
C TYR A 315 10.47 13.94 2.75
N ASP A 316 10.17 15.21 3.05
CA ASP A 316 10.21 16.29 2.06
C ASP A 316 11.63 16.58 1.58
N ALA A 317 12.62 16.52 2.47
CA ALA A 317 14.03 16.67 2.13
C ALA A 317 14.53 15.50 1.27
N THR A 318 14.15 14.27 1.63
CA THR A 318 14.46 13.05 0.85
C THR A 318 13.87 13.14 -0.55
N LEU A 319 12.61 13.55 -0.69
CA LEU A 319 11.96 13.71 -1.98
C LEU A 319 12.63 14.80 -2.84
N GLY A 320 12.96 15.94 -2.25
CA GLY A 320 13.65 17.04 -2.94
C GLY A 320 15.05 16.65 -3.41
N LEU A 321 15.84 16.01 -2.54
CA LEU A 321 17.18 15.53 -2.87
C LEU A 321 17.14 14.45 -3.96
N THR A 322 16.18 13.53 -3.88
CA THR A 322 15.96 12.49 -4.90
C THR A 322 15.62 13.11 -6.26
N ALA A 323 14.74 14.13 -6.28
CA ALA A 323 14.39 14.82 -7.51
C ALA A 323 15.61 15.50 -8.14
N ALA A 324 16.40 16.24 -7.37
CA ALA A 324 17.61 16.93 -7.84
C ALA A 324 18.65 15.93 -8.39
N ALA A 325 18.93 14.89 -7.63
CA ALA A 325 19.89 13.85 -8.02
C ALA A 325 19.38 13.02 -9.23
N GLY A 326 18.08 12.78 -9.32
CA GLY A 326 17.44 12.16 -10.49
C GLY A 326 17.60 12.99 -11.75
N ILE A 327 17.42 14.31 -11.68
CA ILE A 327 17.66 15.24 -12.82
C ILE A 327 19.11 15.17 -13.27
N ILE A 328 20.07 15.22 -12.34
CA ILE A 328 21.50 15.12 -12.67
C ILE A 328 21.79 13.78 -13.37
N GLY A 329 21.30 12.67 -12.84
CA GLY A 329 21.47 11.34 -13.42
C GLY A 329 20.84 11.21 -14.83
N ALA A 330 19.68 11.80 -15.05
CA ALA A 330 19.01 11.85 -16.34
C ALA A 330 19.82 12.68 -17.36
N LEU A 331 20.34 13.83 -16.96
CA LEU A 331 21.20 14.68 -17.79
C LEU A 331 22.51 13.96 -18.16
N LEU A 332 23.10 13.22 -17.23
CA LEU A 332 24.28 12.39 -17.50
C LEU A 332 23.99 11.31 -18.54
N LEU A 333 22.83 10.62 -18.46
CA LEU A 333 22.44 9.60 -19.42
C LEU A 333 22.25 10.19 -20.83
N VAL A 334 21.55 11.33 -20.94
CA VAL A 334 21.38 12.06 -22.20
C VAL A 334 22.74 12.55 -22.72
N GLY A 335 23.63 13.03 -21.84
CA GLY A 335 24.98 13.48 -22.17
C GLY A 335 25.88 12.33 -22.69
N CYS A 336 25.80 11.16 -22.07
CA CYS A 336 26.48 9.96 -22.51
C CYS A 336 26.02 9.54 -23.91
N TRP A 337 24.71 9.51 -24.14
CA TRP A 337 24.17 9.25 -25.47
C TRP A 337 24.65 10.29 -26.50
N TRP A 338 24.59 11.58 -26.15
CA TRP A 338 25.03 12.66 -27.05
C TRP A 338 26.51 12.54 -27.39
N ARG A 339 27.38 12.21 -26.42
CA ARG A 339 28.84 12.14 -26.59
C ARG A 339 29.30 10.90 -27.31
N PHE A 340 28.78 9.73 -26.93
CA PHE A 340 29.25 8.43 -27.44
C PHE A 340 28.35 7.83 -28.50
N GLY A 341 27.07 8.25 -28.57
CA GLY A 341 26.07 7.73 -29.51
C GLY A 341 25.68 6.26 -29.28
N LEU A 342 25.91 5.75 -28.07
CA LEU A 342 25.62 4.37 -27.73
C LEU A 342 24.13 4.21 -27.44
N VAL A 343 23.36 3.75 -28.44
CA VAL A 343 21.92 3.52 -28.31
C VAL A 343 21.64 2.29 -27.45
N ILE A 344 22.36 1.19 -27.62
CA ILE A 344 22.09 -0.09 -26.94
C ILE A 344 22.16 0.03 -25.42
N PRO A 345 23.22 0.56 -24.77
CA PRO A 345 23.24 0.74 -23.32
C PRO A 345 22.13 1.63 -22.80
N CYS A 346 21.76 2.69 -23.53
CA CYS A 346 20.62 3.53 -23.16
C CYS A 346 19.30 2.72 -23.22
N MET A 347 19.15 1.87 -24.21
CA MET A 347 17.96 1.01 -24.37
C MET A 347 17.89 -0.09 -23.31
N LEU A 348 19.02 -0.59 -22.83
CA LEU A 348 19.02 -1.51 -21.69
C LEU A 348 18.47 -0.86 -20.43
N ILE A 349 18.85 0.39 -20.14
CA ILE A 349 18.31 1.13 -18.98
C ILE A 349 16.80 1.40 -19.16
N VAL A 350 16.39 1.83 -20.36
CA VAL A 350 14.98 2.05 -20.70
C VAL A 350 14.18 0.76 -20.54
N GLY A 351 14.72 -0.36 -21.03
CA GLY A 351 14.13 -1.68 -20.92
C GLY A 351 14.04 -2.19 -19.46
N LEU A 352 15.03 -1.87 -18.63
CA LEU A 352 15.00 -2.20 -17.20
C LEU A 352 13.87 -1.45 -16.47
N VAL A 353 13.62 -0.20 -16.79
CA VAL A 353 12.49 0.56 -16.21
C VAL A 353 11.15 -0.13 -16.53
N LEU A 354 10.95 -0.52 -17.79
CA LEU A 354 9.76 -1.29 -18.18
C LEU A 354 9.73 -2.66 -17.49
N GLY A 355 10.86 -3.35 -17.46
CA GLY A 355 11.01 -4.67 -16.83
C GLY A 355 10.68 -4.65 -15.34
N CYS A 356 11.19 -3.66 -14.62
CA CYS A 356 10.86 -3.48 -13.20
C CYS A 356 9.36 -3.20 -12.99
N LEU A 357 8.75 -2.35 -13.83
CA LEU A 357 7.32 -2.07 -13.72
C LEU A 357 6.47 -3.32 -14.01
N VAL A 358 6.78 -4.06 -15.07
CA VAL A 358 6.06 -5.30 -15.43
C VAL A 358 6.25 -6.36 -14.35
N SER A 359 7.47 -6.53 -13.82
CA SER A 359 7.73 -7.44 -12.72
C SER A 359 6.95 -7.05 -11.48
N SER A 360 6.97 -5.77 -11.08
CA SER A 360 6.18 -5.27 -9.94
C SER A 360 4.68 -5.50 -10.14
N ALA A 361 4.16 -5.25 -11.35
CA ALA A 361 2.76 -5.49 -11.67
C ALA A 361 2.39 -6.98 -11.60
N LEU A 362 3.27 -7.88 -12.02
CA LEU A 362 3.07 -9.33 -11.92
C LEU A 362 2.95 -9.75 -10.45
N PHE A 363 3.86 -9.28 -9.59
CA PHE A 363 3.85 -9.60 -8.16
C PHE A 363 2.70 -8.93 -7.39
N PHE A 364 2.13 -7.85 -7.91
CA PHE A 364 0.92 -7.23 -7.38
C PHE A 364 -0.34 -8.10 -7.62
N THR A 365 -0.33 -8.97 -8.63
CA THR A 365 -1.44 -9.89 -8.89
C THR A 365 -1.45 -11.07 -7.88
N PRO A 366 -2.56 -11.84 -7.80
CA PRO A 366 -2.61 -13.04 -6.94
C PRO A 366 -1.50 -14.07 -7.18
N VAL A 367 -0.85 -14.04 -8.35
CA VAL A 367 0.33 -14.88 -8.67
C VAL A 367 1.49 -14.59 -7.73
N GLY A 368 1.64 -13.34 -7.28
CA GLY A 368 2.68 -12.95 -6.32
C GLY A 368 2.59 -13.69 -4.97
N LYS A 369 1.39 -14.16 -4.59
CA LYS A 369 1.19 -14.94 -3.36
C LYS A 369 1.93 -16.29 -3.34
N ILE A 370 2.32 -16.82 -4.51
CA ILE A 370 3.06 -18.09 -4.63
C ILE A 370 4.54 -17.90 -4.24
N PHE A 371 5.06 -16.69 -4.40
CA PHE A 371 6.49 -16.36 -4.22
C PHE A 371 6.75 -15.65 -2.88
N GLN A 372 6.38 -16.29 -1.77
CA GLN A 372 6.53 -15.71 -0.42
C GLN A 372 7.97 -15.74 0.08
N ASP A 373 8.72 -16.82 -0.28
CA ASP A 373 10.13 -16.89 0.07
C ASP A 373 10.93 -15.77 -0.61
N ASN A 374 11.70 -15.05 0.22
CA ASN A 374 12.43 -13.86 -0.21
C ASN A 374 13.47 -14.14 -1.31
N ALA A 375 14.15 -15.28 -1.25
CA ALA A 375 15.13 -15.67 -2.27
C ALA A 375 14.42 -15.95 -3.62
N VAL A 376 13.35 -16.71 -3.59
CA VAL A 376 12.54 -17.04 -4.78
C VAL A 376 11.91 -15.77 -5.38
N PHE A 377 11.41 -14.87 -4.53
CA PHE A 377 10.89 -13.57 -4.97
C PHE A 377 11.93 -12.80 -5.78
N TRP A 378 13.14 -12.56 -5.21
CA TRP A 378 14.15 -11.74 -5.87
C TRP A 378 14.69 -12.38 -7.14
N VAL A 379 14.92 -13.68 -7.14
CA VAL A 379 15.36 -14.41 -8.35
C VAL A 379 14.31 -14.24 -9.45
N THR A 380 13.04 -14.53 -9.17
CA THR A 380 11.96 -14.42 -10.15
C THR A 380 11.76 -12.97 -10.61
N PHE A 381 11.79 -12.00 -9.69
CA PHE A 381 11.69 -10.58 -10.00
C PHE A 381 12.79 -10.13 -10.97
N CYS A 382 14.05 -10.45 -10.66
CA CYS A 382 15.18 -10.10 -11.51
C CYS A 382 15.11 -10.81 -12.86
N CYS A 383 14.72 -12.09 -12.92
CA CYS A 383 14.54 -12.81 -14.17
C CYS A 383 13.50 -12.11 -15.07
N VAL A 384 12.31 -11.80 -14.54
CA VAL A 384 11.26 -11.11 -15.32
C VAL A 384 11.72 -9.72 -15.75
N ALA A 385 12.37 -8.96 -14.86
CA ALA A 385 12.85 -7.62 -15.18
C ALA A 385 13.93 -7.60 -16.25
N LEU A 386 14.81 -8.61 -16.29
CA LEU A 386 15.89 -8.72 -17.28
C LEU A 386 15.44 -9.33 -18.61
N VAL A 387 14.44 -10.21 -18.61
CA VAL A 387 13.92 -10.85 -19.82
C VAL A 387 13.42 -9.82 -20.83
N ILE A 388 12.75 -8.75 -20.37
CA ILE A 388 12.19 -7.71 -21.25
C ILE A 388 13.26 -7.00 -22.08
N PRO A 389 14.30 -6.36 -21.49
CA PRO A 389 15.34 -5.71 -22.28
C PRO A 389 16.11 -6.70 -23.17
N VAL A 390 16.30 -7.96 -22.74
CA VAL A 390 17.02 -8.98 -23.52
C VAL A 390 16.21 -9.38 -24.76
N ILE A 391 14.92 -9.67 -24.63
CA ILE A 391 14.06 -10.02 -25.78
C ILE A 391 14.00 -8.88 -26.80
N PHE A 392 13.87 -7.64 -26.34
CA PHE A 392 13.70 -6.49 -27.21
C PHE A 392 15.02 -5.82 -27.65
N VAL A 393 16.19 -6.37 -27.27
CA VAL A 393 17.49 -5.81 -27.68
C VAL A 393 17.63 -5.77 -29.22
N CYS A 394 17.02 -6.75 -29.91
CA CYS A 394 17.00 -6.81 -31.37
C CYS A 394 16.05 -5.77 -32.02
N CYS A 395 15.05 -5.30 -31.24
CA CYS A 395 14.03 -4.34 -31.70
C CYS A 395 13.97 -3.11 -30.79
N PRO A 396 15.06 -2.32 -30.66
CA PRO A 396 15.18 -1.26 -29.67
C PRO A 396 14.14 -0.12 -29.89
N ARG A 397 13.68 0.08 -31.12
CA ARG A 397 12.58 1.03 -31.44
C ARG A 397 11.28 0.61 -30.72
N VAL A 398 10.91 -0.66 -30.84
CA VAL A 398 9.68 -1.20 -30.24
C VAL A 398 9.77 -1.10 -28.73
N LEU A 399 10.92 -1.49 -28.16
CA LEU A 399 11.17 -1.38 -26.72
C LEU A 399 10.96 0.06 -26.22
N ASN A 400 11.54 1.04 -26.90
CA ASN A 400 11.38 2.45 -26.50
C ASN A 400 9.91 2.92 -26.55
N ILE A 401 9.20 2.57 -27.62
CA ILE A 401 7.78 2.94 -27.78
C ILE A 401 6.93 2.28 -26.69
N LEU A 402 7.13 0.99 -26.41
CA LEU A 402 6.44 0.27 -25.35
C LEU A 402 6.73 0.91 -23.98
N THR A 403 8.00 1.18 -23.67
CA THR A 403 8.37 1.81 -22.40
C THR A 403 7.76 3.20 -22.26
N CYS A 404 7.86 4.04 -23.28
CA CYS A 404 7.25 5.38 -23.26
C CYS A 404 5.74 5.33 -23.07
N GLY A 405 5.05 4.39 -23.74
CA GLY A 405 3.61 4.20 -23.60
C GLY A 405 3.19 3.71 -22.21
N VAL A 406 3.80 2.62 -21.75
CA VAL A 406 3.39 1.96 -20.51
C VAL A 406 3.85 2.75 -19.26
N VAL A 407 5.12 3.14 -19.20
CA VAL A 407 5.67 3.86 -18.04
C VAL A 407 5.14 5.30 -17.99
N GLY A 408 5.04 5.97 -19.16
CA GLY A 408 4.48 7.33 -19.23
C GLY A 408 3.02 7.39 -18.74
N SER A 409 2.18 6.44 -19.14
CA SER A 409 0.80 6.36 -18.66
C SER A 409 0.71 5.95 -17.18
N TYR A 410 1.62 5.10 -16.68
CA TYR A 410 1.64 4.72 -15.25
C TYR A 410 1.93 5.91 -14.32
N THR A 411 2.74 6.89 -14.75
CA THR A 411 2.96 8.10 -13.93
C THR A 411 1.69 8.93 -13.73
N ILE A 412 0.71 8.83 -14.62
CA ILE A 412 -0.61 9.46 -14.47
C ILE A 412 -1.39 8.76 -13.36
N VAL A 413 -1.33 7.42 -13.31
CA VAL A 413 -1.93 6.62 -12.22
C VAL A 413 -1.33 7.00 -10.87
N LEU A 414 0.01 7.13 -10.79
CA LEU A 414 0.69 7.56 -9.55
C LEU A 414 0.29 8.96 -9.11
N ALA A 415 0.15 9.90 -10.06
CA ALA A 415 -0.33 11.24 -9.72
C ALA A 415 -1.78 11.23 -9.23
N THR A 416 -2.66 10.44 -9.88
CA THR A 416 -4.06 10.30 -9.48
C THR A 416 -4.16 9.69 -8.07
N ALA A 417 -3.28 8.76 -7.72
CA ALA A 417 -3.21 8.15 -6.38
C ALA A 417 -2.92 9.16 -5.26
N CYS A 418 -2.29 10.31 -5.57
CA CYS A 418 -2.08 11.38 -4.59
C CYS A 418 -3.37 12.16 -4.27
N TYR A 419 -4.41 12.04 -5.09
CA TYR A 419 -5.68 12.76 -4.93
C TYR A 419 -6.84 11.83 -4.57
N ILE A 420 -6.90 10.65 -5.18
CA ILE A 420 -7.94 9.65 -5.00
C ILE A 420 -7.29 8.39 -4.47
N TYR A 421 -7.93 7.72 -3.50
CA TYR A 421 -7.42 6.45 -3.02
C TYR A 421 -7.47 5.40 -4.15
N THR A 422 -6.36 4.72 -4.37
CA THR A 422 -6.24 3.62 -5.33
C THR A 422 -5.15 2.65 -4.89
N SER A 423 -5.39 1.38 -5.08
CA SER A 423 -4.43 0.32 -4.77
C SER A 423 -3.31 0.20 -5.83
N LEU A 424 -3.51 0.73 -7.04
CA LEU A 424 -2.54 0.63 -8.15
C LEU A 424 -1.20 1.32 -7.88
N SER A 425 -1.14 2.28 -6.95
CA SER A 425 0.12 2.88 -6.50
C SER A 425 1.03 1.89 -5.78
N TYR A 426 0.44 0.87 -5.14
CA TYR A 426 1.18 -0.16 -4.40
C TYR A 426 2.00 -1.09 -5.31
N ILE A 427 1.75 -1.12 -6.63
CA ILE A 427 2.60 -1.80 -7.61
C ILE A 427 4.07 -1.39 -7.44
N GLY A 428 4.35 -0.09 -7.27
CA GLY A 428 5.71 0.41 -7.05
C GLY A 428 6.09 0.51 -5.57
N ILE A 429 5.13 0.84 -4.70
CA ILE A 429 5.37 1.07 -3.26
C ILE A 429 5.76 -0.24 -2.56
N ASP A 430 5.13 -1.37 -2.87
CA ASP A 430 5.44 -2.64 -2.22
C ASP A 430 6.85 -3.14 -2.57
N LEU A 431 7.33 -2.86 -3.79
CA LEU A 431 8.71 -3.10 -4.14
C LEU A 431 9.67 -2.27 -3.28
N LEU A 432 9.38 -0.98 -3.10
CA LEU A 432 10.17 -0.10 -2.23
C LEU A 432 10.17 -0.58 -0.78
N ARG A 433 8.99 -0.95 -0.24
CA ARG A 433 8.86 -1.47 1.12
C ARG A 433 9.68 -2.73 1.32
N ARG A 434 9.65 -3.67 0.37
CA ARG A 434 10.41 -4.92 0.44
C ARG A 434 11.92 -4.72 0.39
N ILE A 435 12.39 -3.63 -0.24
CA ILE A 435 13.81 -3.26 -0.26
C ILE A 435 14.21 -2.55 1.05
N LEU A 436 13.32 -1.70 1.59
CA LEU A 436 13.64 -0.84 2.72
C LEU A 436 13.43 -1.52 4.07
N ASN A 437 12.39 -2.36 4.21
CA ASN A 437 12.02 -3.00 5.47
C ASN A 437 12.35 -4.49 5.46
N GLU A 438 13.06 -4.94 6.49
CA GLU A 438 13.39 -6.36 6.65
C GLU A 438 12.17 -7.20 7.04
N ASP A 439 11.28 -6.69 7.87
CA ASP A 439 10.06 -7.37 8.30
C ASP A 439 9.07 -7.57 7.16
N PHE A 440 9.04 -6.64 6.19
CA PHE A 440 8.21 -6.76 4.99
C PHE A 440 8.55 -7.98 4.11
N LYS A 441 9.69 -8.65 4.32
CA LYS A 441 10.06 -9.89 3.63
C LYS A 441 9.15 -11.06 3.98
N ARG A 442 8.55 -11.05 5.19
CA ARG A 442 7.64 -12.09 5.71
C ARG A 442 6.17 -11.71 5.54
N THR A 443 5.91 -10.53 5.00
CA THR A 443 4.59 -9.91 4.96
C THR A 443 3.76 -10.48 3.81
N TYR A 444 2.53 -10.89 4.13
CA TYR A 444 1.53 -11.25 3.12
C TYR A 444 0.97 -10.00 2.46
N THR A 445 1.21 -9.88 1.17
CA THR A 445 0.69 -8.76 0.38
C THR A 445 -0.71 -9.10 -0.11
N SER A 446 -1.68 -8.34 0.35
CA SER A 446 -3.06 -8.40 -0.13
C SER A 446 -3.58 -6.99 -0.30
N VAL A 447 -4.08 -6.68 -1.48
CA VAL A 447 -4.55 -5.34 -1.82
C VAL A 447 -6.00 -5.46 -2.29
N PRO A 448 -6.92 -4.62 -1.80
CA PRO A 448 -8.29 -4.60 -2.28
C PRO A 448 -8.32 -4.13 -3.72
N PHE A 449 -9.09 -4.80 -4.57
CA PHE A 449 -9.34 -4.34 -5.94
C PHE A 449 -10.76 -3.79 -6.00
N GLN A 450 -10.89 -2.48 -5.89
CA GLN A 450 -12.16 -1.77 -5.73
C GLN A 450 -12.56 -1.04 -7.04
N PRO A 451 -13.76 -0.44 -7.15
CA PRO A 451 -14.23 0.19 -8.38
C PRO A 451 -13.30 1.27 -8.94
N ASN A 452 -12.67 2.07 -8.08
CA ASN A 452 -11.70 3.08 -8.51
C ASN A 452 -10.48 2.46 -9.20
N ASP A 453 -10.01 1.31 -8.71
CA ASP A 453 -8.88 0.59 -9.31
C ASP A 453 -9.23 0.06 -10.69
N ILE A 454 -10.46 -0.43 -10.88
CA ILE A 454 -10.94 -0.91 -12.19
C ILE A 454 -10.97 0.24 -13.21
N ILE A 455 -11.51 1.39 -12.81
CA ILE A 455 -11.57 2.58 -13.66
C ILE A 455 -10.16 3.05 -14.03
N LEU A 456 -9.26 3.16 -13.05
CA LEU A 456 -7.89 3.60 -13.30
C LEU A 456 -7.08 2.60 -14.11
N LEU A 457 -7.28 1.30 -13.91
CA LEU A 457 -6.66 0.26 -14.73
C LEU A 457 -7.13 0.35 -16.20
N ALA A 458 -8.42 0.59 -16.42
CA ALA A 458 -8.96 0.82 -17.76
C ALA A 458 -8.35 2.07 -18.40
N VAL A 459 -8.27 3.18 -17.68
CA VAL A 459 -7.63 4.44 -18.14
C VAL A 459 -6.15 4.21 -18.46
N TRP A 460 -5.41 3.53 -17.57
CA TRP A 460 -4.00 3.21 -17.80
C TRP A 460 -3.82 2.39 -19.09
N THR A 461 -4.62 1.35 -19.24
CA THR A 461 -4.57 0.46 -20.42
C THR A 461 -4.91 1.22 -21.71
N MET A 462 -5.95 2.04 -21.70
CA MET A 462 -6.34 2.86 -22.87
C MET A 462 -5.27 3.88 -23.24
N LEU A 463 -4.67 4.55 -22.25
CA LEU A 463 -3.58 5.51 -22.50
C LEU A 463 -2.32 4.81 -23.03
N ALA A 464 -1.95 3.67 -22.47
CA ALA A 464 -0.79 2.89 -22.92
C ALA A 464 -0.99 2.42 -24.38
N ILE A 465 -2.10 1.76 -24.68
CA ILE A 465 -2.42 1.29 -26.04
C ILE A 465 -2.52 2.47 -27.01
N GLY A 466 -3.22 3.55 -26.62
CA GLY A 466 -3.36 4.76 -27.43
C GLY A 466 -2.00 5.40 -27.73
N GLY A 467 -1.15 5.57 -26.71
CA GLY A 467 0.19 6.11 -26.85
C GLY A 467 1.08 5.25 -27.76
N ILE A 468 1.08 3.94 -27.55
CA ILE A 468 1.85 2.98 -28.36
C ILE A 468 1.38 3.02 -29.83
N THR A 469 0.06 2.95 -30.06
CA THR A 469 -0.49 2.95 -31.44
C THR A 469 -0.21 4.25 -32.18
N VAL A 470 -0.35 5.40 -31.51
CA VAL A 470 -0.03 6.71 -32.09
C VAL A 470 1.44 6.78 -32.45
N GLN A 471 2.34 6.39 -31.55
CA GLN A 471 3.79 6.40 -31.81
C GLN A 471 4.16 5.42 -32.95
N LEU A 472 3.63 4.19 -32.97
CA LEU A 472 3.91 3.21 -34.03
C LEU A 472 3.44 3.68 -35.40
N ARG A 473 2.22 4.28 -35.49
CA ARG A 473 1.69 4.81 -36.75
C ARG A 473 2.50 5.99 -37.27
N ARG A 474 2.81 6.94 -36.36
CA ARG A 474 3.51 8.17 -36.72
C ARG A 474 4.95 7.93 -37.16
N GLU A 475 5.64 7.02 -36.48
CA GLU A 475 7.06 6.75 -36.69
C GLU A 475 7.32 5.64 -37.72
N ARG A 476 6.28 5.10 -38.39
CA ARG A 476 6.39 3.93 -39.27
C ARG A 476 7.40 4.13 -40.40
N HIS A 477 7.49 5.35 -40.93
CA HIS A 477 8.32 5.69 -42.11
C HIS A 477 9.60 6.46 -41.74
N GLU A 478 9.81 6.75 -40.47
CA GLU A 478 10.98 7.50 -39.97
C GLU A 478 12.13 6.58 -39.59
N ALA A 479 13.35 7.14 -39.57
CA ALA A 479 14.53 6.42 -39.09
C ALA A 479 14.37 6.01 -37.63
N PRO A 480 14.81 4.79 -37.23
CA PRO A 480 14.55 4.26 -35.89
C PRO A 480 15.16 5.10 -34.77
N PHE A 481 16.28 5.75 -35.00
CA PHE A 481 16.94 6.63 -34.02
C PHE A 481 17.62 7.82 -34.70
N PRO A 482 17.73 8.96 -34.02
CA PRO A 482 18.45 10.11 -34.56
C PRO A 482 19.95 9.76 -34.72
N PRO A 483 20.58 10.26 -35.80
CA PRO A 483 22.00 10.01 -36.05
C PRO A 483 22.87 10.57 -34.93
N HIS A 484 24.09 10.04 -34.78
CA HIS A 484 25.02 10.37 -33.70
C HIS A 484 25.29 11.87 -33.62
N PRO A 485 24.80 12.61 -32.60
CA PRO A 485 24.80 14.07 -32.60
C PRO A 485 26.20 14.67 -32.57
N TYR A 486 27.12 14.06 -31.80
CA TYR A 486 28.50 14.53 -31.69
C TYR A 486 29.28 14.37 -32.98
N ARG A 487 29.07 13.27 -33.73
CA ARG A 487 29.73 13.08 -35.03
C ARG A 487 29.22 14.09 -36.07
N LEU A 488 27.93 14.38 -36.07
CA LEU A 488 27.37 15.40 -36.94
C LEU A 488 27.93 16.78 -36.59
N TRP A 489 27.93 17.13 -35.32
CA TRP A 489 28.49 18.38 -34.84
C TRP A 489 29.98 18.50 -35.16
N LYS A 490 30.77 17.42 -34.98
CA LYS A 490 32.19 17.40 -35.31
C LYS A 490 32.45 17.58 -36.81
N ARG A 491 31.70 16.83 -37.67
CA ARG A 491 31.78 16.98 -39.14
C ARG A 491 31.40 18.39 -39.59
N GLU A 492 30.37 18.95 -39.03
CA GLU A 492 29.95 20.29 -39.36
C GLU A 492 30.97 21.34 -38.92
N ARG A 493 31.55 21.15 -37.75
CA ARG A 493 32.67 22.00 -37.27
C ARG A 493 33.91 21.87 -38.15
N GLU A 494 34.29 20.66 -38.55
CA GLU A 494 35.39 20.40 -39.49
C GLU A 494 35.16 21.08 -40.85
N ARG A 495 33.96 20.95 -41.42
CA ARG A 495 33.56 21.62 -42.64
C ARG A 495 33.70 23.16 -42.54
N ARG A 496 33.33 23.71 -41.41
CA ARG A 496 33.43 25.17 -41.18
C ARG A 496 34.89 25.64 -41.00
N VAL A 497 35.75 24.81 -40.46
CA VAL A 497 37.16 25.11 -40.27
C VAL A 497 37.97 24.95 -41.59
N THR A 498 37.59 24.01 -42.43
CA THR A 498 38.30 23.77 -43.72
C THR A 498 37.95 24.76 -44.82
N ASN A 499 36.87 25.54 -44.68
CA ASN A 499 36.50 26.57 -45.66
C ASN A 499 37.20 27.91 -45.37
N VAL A 500 38.54 27.95 -45.52
CA VAL A 500 39.42 29.11 -45.21
C VAL A 500 39.19 30.27 -46.20
N LEU A 501 38.55 30.02 -47.37
CA LEU A 501 38.37 31.01 -48.41
C LEU A 501 37.05 31.81 -48.34
N ASP A 502 36.14 31.44 -47.43
CA ASP A 502 34.88 32.20 -47.30
C ASP A 502 34.75 32.81 -45.89
N PRO A 503 34.92 34.13 -45.77
CA PRO A 503 34.86 34.85 -44.46
C PRO A 503 33.50 34.69 -43.76
N SER A 504 32.43 34.36 -44.47
CA SER A 504 31.08 34.18 -43.91
C SER A 504 30.96 32.91 -43.08
N HIS A 505 31.92 31.98 -43.19
CA HIS A 505 31.94 30.72 -42.50
C HIS A 505 32.86 30.69 -41.27
N HIS A 506 33.44 31.82 -40.91
CA HIS A 506 34.26 31.89 -39.69
C HIS A 506 33.41 31.67 -38.45
N VAL A 507 33.72 30.64 -37.69
CA VAL A 507 33.00 30.33 -36.46
C VAL A 507 33.51 31.27 -35.37
N PRO A 508 32.73 32.26 -34.93
CA PRO A 508 33.19 33.18 -33.91
C PRO A 508 33.47 32.43 -32.59
N PRO A 509 34.40 32.90 -31.78
CA PRO A 509 34.74 32.33 -30.47
C PRO A 509 33.49 32.25 -29.56
N LEU A 510 33.48 31.34 -28.63
CA LEU A 510 32.31 31.01 -27.80
C LEU A 510 31.74 32.26 -27.08
N ARG A 511 32.60 33.19 -26.67
CA ARG A 511 32.24 34.46 -26.04
C ARG A 511 31.38 35.34 -26.98
N GLU A 512 31.74 35.40 -28.23
CA GLU A 512 31.05 36.19 -29.26
C GLU A 512 29.69 35.57 -29.66
N ARG A 513 29.59 34.24 -29.66
CA ARG A 513 28.29 33.53 -29.87
C ARG A 513 27.31 33.76 -28.73
N VAL A 514 27.82 33.74 -27.48
CA VAL A 514 27.00 34.02 -26.29
C VAL A 514 26.53 35.47 -26.32
N HIS A 515 27.43 36.37 -26.69
CA HIS A 515 27.09 37.80 -26.82
C HIS A 515 26.06 38.06 -27.92
N ASN A 516 26.23 37.43 -29.08
CA ASN A 516 25.29 37.56 -30.19
C ASN A 516 23.91 36.92 -29.91
N LYS A 517 23.88 35.84 -29.14
CA LYS A 517 22.61 35.28 -28.66
C LYS A 517 21.93 36.15 -27.61
N LEU A 518 22.71 36.72 -26.69
CA LEU A 518 22.21 37.66 -25.69
C LEU A 518 21.70 38.95 -26.33
N SER A 519 22.40 39.47 -27.37
CA SER A 519 21.93 40.65 -28.14
C SER A 519 20.65 40.33 -28.91
N GLN A 520 20.53 39.14 -29.54
CA GLN A 520 19.30 38.71 -30.20
C GLN A 520 18.11 38.61 -29.26
N ILE A 521 18.35 38.11 -28.04
CA ILE A 521 17.33 38.04 -26.97
C ILE A 521 16.97 39.47 -26.52
N LYS A 522 17.95 40.32 -26.33
CA LYS A 522 17.76 41.75 -25.99
C LYS A 522 16.97 42.50 -27.06
N ASP A 523 17.28 42.26 -28.33
CA ASP A 523 16.58 42.85 -29.47
C ASP A 523 15.14 42.35 -29.60
N LEU A 524 14.85 41.09 -29.22
CA LEU A 524 13.49 40.57 -29.13
C LEU A 524 12.66 41.28 -28.05
N PHE A 525 13.27 41.58 -26.92
CA PHE A 525 12.61 42.34 -25.85
C PHE A 525 12.53 43.86 -26.12
N GLN A 526 13.41 44.43 -26.97
CA GLN A 526 13.36 45.84 -27.35
C GLN A 526 12.42 46.11 -28.55
N LYS A 527 12.09 45.13 -29.36
CA LYS A 527 11.16 45.27 -30.51
C LYS A 527 9.71 45.50 -30.13
N GLU A 528 9.34 45.37 -28.89
CA GLU A 528 8.00 45.67 -28.40
C GLU A 528 7.76 47.14 -28.03
N GLN A 529 8.76 48.02 -28.11
CA GLN A 529 8.62 49.41 -27.65
C GLN A 529 8.84 50.50 -28.74
N ALA A 530 8.98 50.16 -30.01
CA ALA A 530 9.21 51.19 -31.02
C ALA A 530 8.41 50.93 -32.33
N ALA A 531 7.08 50.94 -32.24
CA ALA A 531 6.20 51.19 -33.36
C ALA A 531 5.54 52.56 -33.17
N GLY A 532 6.30 53.62 -33.39
CA GLY A 532 5.87 55.01 -33.28
C GLY A 532 6.75 55.89 -34.15
N GLU A 533 6.28 56.18 -35.34
CA GLU A 533 6.50 57.36 -36.16
C GLU A 533 7.88 58.04 -36.15
N ARG A 534 8.60 57.92 -37.25
CA ARG A 534 9.27 59.03 -37.99
C ARG A 534 10.09 58.47 -39.14
N THR A 535 9.46 58.30 -40.28
CA THR A 535 10.15 58.33 -41.55
C THR A 535 10.19 59.80 -42.04
N PRO A 536 11.37 60.44 -42.20
CA PRO A 536 11.42 61.64 -43.01
C PRO A 536 11.34 61.28 -44.48
N LEU A 537 10.30 61.77 -45.12
CA LEU A 537 10.26 61.90 -46.56
C LEU A 537 11.43 62.77 -47.02
N LEU A 538 12.34 62.20 -47.81
CA LEU A 538 13.26 62.95 -48.63
C LEU A 538 12.71 62.95 -50.05
N LEU A 539 12.47 64.12 -50.56
CA LEU A 539 12.26 64.55 -51.93
C LEU A 539 13.30 64.01 -52.92
#